data_3c839e552b051522eb4e655b917e0308
#
_entry.id   3c839e552b051522eb4e655b917e0308
#
_cell.length_a   1.000
_cell.length_b   1.000
_cell.length_c   1.000
_cell.angle_alpha   90.00
_cell.angle_beta   90.00
_cell.angle_gamma   90.00
#
_symmetry.space_group_name_H-M   'P 1'
#
loop_
_entity.id
_entity.type
_entity.pdbx_description
1 polymer ?
#
loop_
_entity_poly.entity_id
_entity_poly.type
_entity_poly.pdbx_seq_one_letter_code
_entity_poly.pdbx_strand_id
1 'polypeptide(L)'
;KNIEFMGDIDGFENGIVESNTDDINSVILHGTATKLGMIFKNSPIYKVIIAQDNTKSTFDKGCILSADKTKLNYYIGTNDKVVIAGTVEEIDAGAFRKKSVKSVKLGENVKNIGEQAFYRTYDLASFVSNKKLAYIGDKAFANSTLKKFAFDTKPKMGEKVFSRNSSITYSKGLKKAGTSIEFAKLRKKKYTIRFAKVNGATGYEVKFKSAKYKKTFTTKKNVFTKAVSKNDVNKMGITNGIEEDGTWTAGTVMVRPYKVGKKKKIYGKWSTKTLVLYYE
;
A
#
# COMPACT_ATOMS: atom_id res chain seq x y z
N LYS A 1 -2.80 -18.09 27.12
CA LYS A 1 -3.38 -16.89 27.78
C LYS A 1 -4.49 -16.32 26.93
N ASN A 2 -5.55 -15.78 27.56
CA ASN A 2 -6.59 -15.01 26.87
C ASN A 2 -6.30 -13.53 27.09
N ILE A 3 -6.48 -12.72 26.05
CA ILE A 3 -6.46 -11.26 26.16
C ILE A 3 -7.90 -10.78 26.04
N GLU A 4 -8.34 -10.00 27.00
CA GLU A 4 -9.70 -9.48 27.05
C GLU A 4 -9.67 -7.95 26.94
N PHE A 5 -10.43 -7.42 26.01
CA PHE A 5 -10.56 -5.99 25.77
C PHE A 5 -11.95 -5.53 26.22
N MET A 6 -12.00 -4.86 27.36
CA MET A 6 -13.26 -4.46 28.04
C MET A 6 -13.94 -3.23 27.42
N GLY A 7 -13.32 -2.55 26.48
CA GLY A 7 -13.87 -1.34 25.85
C GLY A 7 -13.50 -1.24 24.37
N ASP A 8 -13.74 -0.06 23.82
CA ASP A 8 -13.36 0.25 22.44
C ASP A 8 -11.84 0.37 22.31
N ILE A 9 -11.26 -0.25 21.30
CA ILE A 9 -9.84 -0.15 20.98
C ILE A 9 -9.72 0.55 19.65
N ASP A 10 -9.10 1.70 19.64
CA ASP A 10 -8.81 2.48 18.44
C ASP A 10 -7.30 2.49 18.10
N GLY A 11 -6.73 1.29 18.03
CA GLY A 11 -5.35 1.07 17.60
C GLY A 11 -4.29 1.65 18.54
N PHE A 12 -3.19 0.93 18.69
CA PHE A 12 -1.98 1.42 19.34
C PHE A 12 -0.91 1.65 18.27
N GLU A 13 -0.25 2.80 18.28
CA GLU A 13 0.73 3.16 17.27
C GLU A 13 1.90 2.17 17.16
N ASN A 14 2.28 1.51 18.25
CA ASN A 14 3.44 0.60 18.31
C ASN A 14 3.12 -0.88 18.55
N GLY A 15 1.86 -1.28 18.65
CA GLY A 15 1.45 -2.64 19.01
C GLY A 15 1.66 -2.96 20.50
N ILE A 16 0.72 -3.68 21.10
CA ILE A 16 0.77 -4.02 22.55
C ILE A 16 1.76 -5.16 22.83
N VAL A 17 2.09 -5.95 21.80
CA VAL A 17 2.81 -7.20 21.98
C VAL A 17 4.07 -7.20 21.13
N GLU A 18 5.20 -6.84 21.74
CA GLU A 18 6.50 -6.78 21.08
C GLU A 18 7.29 -8.11 21.11
N SER A 19 6.98 -9.05 22.01
CA SER A 19 7.76 -10.28 22.14
C SER A 19 6.94 -11.49 22.59
N ASN A 20 7.28 -12.65 22.02
CA ASN A 20 6.88 -14.02 22.41
C ASN A 20 5.44 -14.19 22.87
N THR A 21 4.53 -14.15 21.90
CA THR A 21 3.11 -14.38 22.11
C THR A 21 2.67 -15.77 21.68
N ASP A 22 3.57 -16.73 21.70
CA ASP A 22 3.25 -18.14 21.43
C ASP A 22 2.16 -18.70 22.36
N ASP A 23 1.86 -17.94 23.42
CA ASP A 23 0.85 -18.30 24.44
C ASP A 23 -0.49 -17.57 24.33
N ILE A 24 -0.75 -16.75 23.30
CA ILE A 24 -2.06 -16.12 23.13
C ILE A 24 -3.02 -17.10 22.48
N ASN A 25 -3.91 -17.68 23.27
CA ASN A 25 -4.90 -18.64 22.79
C ASN A 25 -6.11 -17.95 22.13
N SER A 26 -6.57 -16.84 22.71
CA SER A 26 -7.72 -16.10 22.17
C SER A 26 -7.72 -14.64 22.58
N VAL A 27 -8.42 -13.85 21.77
CA VAL A 27 -8.75 -12.44 22.04
C VAL A 27 -10.25 -12.34 22.22
N ILE A 28 -10.69 -11.74 23.32
CA ILE A 28 -12.11 -11.52 23.65
C ILE A 28 -12.39 -10.02 23.50
N LEU A 29 -13.42 -9.67 22.74
CA LEU A 29 -13.78 -8.30 22.42
C LEU A 29 -15.14 -7.96 23.04
N HIS A 30 -15.18 -6.99 23.96
CA HIS A 30 -16.40 -6.40 24.52
C HIS A 30 -16.85 -5.12 23.81
N GLY A 31 -15.97 -4.48 23.04
CA GLY A 31 -16.22 -3.28 22.26
C GLY A 31 -15.78 -3.37 20.81
N THR A 32 -15.70 -2.24 20.14
CA THR A 32 -15.05 -2.16 18.83
C THR A 32 -13.55 -2.39 18.95
N ALA A 33 -13.00 -3.13 18.02
CA ALA A 33 -11.56 -3.27 17.89
C ALA A 33 -11.14 -2.96 16.48
N THR A 34 -10.62 -1.75 16.28
CA THR A 34 -10.05 -1.32 15.01
C THR A 34 -8.56 -1.62 14.94
N LYS A 35 -8.03 -1.75 13.75
CA LYS A 35 -6.59 -2.00 13.50
C LYS A 35 -6.02 -3.23 14.23
N LEU A 36 -6.83 -4.24 14.51
CA LEU A 36 -6.38 -5.47 15.21
C LEU A 36 -5.13 -6.08 14.59
N GLY A 37 -5.01 -6.09 13.27
CA GLY A 37 -3.84 -6.60 12.59
C GLY A 37 -2.58 -5.76 12.78
N MET A 38 -2.71 -4.52 13.22
CA MET A 38 -1.59 -3.65 13.60
C MET A 38 -1.23 -3.80 15.07
N ILE A 39 -2.21 -4.01 15.93
CA ILE A 39 -2.01 -4.29 17.37
C ILE A 39 -1.18 -5.56 17.54
N PHE A 40 -1.53 -6.62 16.82
CA PHE A 40 -0.87 -7.93 16.86
C PHE A 40 0.07 -8.16 15.68
N LYS A 41 0.76 -7.13 15.21
CA LYS A 41 1.59 -7.20 13.99
C LYS A 41 2.69 -8.26 14.01
N ASN A 42 3.15 -8.67 15.18
CA ASN A 42 4.20 -9.68 15.35
C ASN A 42 3.67 -11.04 15.80
N SER A 43 2.42 -11.10 16.22
CA SER A 43 1.80 -12.32 16.75
C SER A 43 0.53 -12.66 16.00
N PRO A 44 0.40 -13.86 15.46
CA PRO A 44 -0.84 -14.26 14.83
C PRO A 44 -1.94 -14.44 15.87
N ILE A 45 -3.09 -13.84 15.62
CA ILE A 45 -4.32 -14.15 16.37
C ILE A 45 -5.02 -15.29 15.63
N TYR A 46 -5.22 -16.40 16.30
CA TYR A 46 -5.89 -17.58 15.73
C TYR A 46 -7.36 -17.68 16.14
N LYS A 47 -7.72 -17.09 17.26
CA LYS A 47 -9.09 -17.12 17.79
C LYS A 47 -9.50 -15.76 18.31
N VAL A 48 -10.63 -15.26 17.84
CA VAL A 48 -11.31 -14.08 18.41
C VAL A 48 -12.70 -14.48 18.83
N ILE A 49 -13.08 -14.04 20.00
CA ILE A 49 -14.41 -14.24 20.61
C ILE A 49 -15.03 -12.86 20.72
N ILE A 50 -16.21 -12.69 20.14
CA ILE A 50 -17.04 -11.51 20.38
C ILE A 50 -17.88 -11.83 21.62
N ALA A 51 -17.69 -11.05 22.67
CA ALA A 51 -18.41 -11.25 23.94
C ALA A 51 -19.92 -11.01 23.75
N GLN A 52 -20.73 -11.60 24.61
CA GLN A 52 -22.19 -11.50 24.51
C GLN A 52 -22.71 -10.07 24.67
N ASP A 53 -22.02 -9.24 25.44
CA ASP A 53 -22.32 -7.83 25.66
C ASP A 53 -21.82 -6.93 24.55
N ASN A 54 -21.07 -7.45 23.58
CA ASN A 54 -20.52 -6.66 22.48
C ASN A 54 -21.59 -6.36 21.44
N THR A 55 -22.08 -5.13 21.44
CA THR A 55 -23.05 -4.62 20.46
C THR A 55 -22.39 -3.90 19.27
N LYS A 56 -21.05 -3.75 19.27
CA LYS A 56 -20.31 -2.93 18.31
C LYS A 56 -19.54 -3.71 17.27
N SER A 57 -19.40 -5.01 17.45
CA SER A 57 -18.71 -5.90 16.51
C SER A 57 -19.56 -7.12 16.20
N THR A 58 -19.39 -7.69 15.01
CA THR A 58 -20.05 -8.92 14.58
C THR A 58 -19.10 -9.81 13.83
N PHE A 59 -19.43 -11.08 13.71
CA PHE A 59 -18.63 -12.07 13.01
C PHE A 59 -19.39 -12.66 11.83
N ASP A 60 -18.77 -12.66 10.66
CA ASP A 60 -19.31 -13.32 9.45
C ASP A 60 -18.19 -13.93 8.60
N LYS A 61 -18.31 -15.21 8.31
CA LYS A 61 -17.42 -15.95 7.37
C LYS A 61 -15.92 -15.74 7.61
N GLY A 62 -15.50 -15.74 8.86
CA GLY A 62 -14.10 -15.51 9.24
C GLY A 62 -13.70 -14.04 9.32
N CYS A 63 -14.61 -13.11 9.09
CA CYS A 63 -14.38 -11.68 9.22
C CYS A 63 -15.00 -11.15 10.52
N ILE A 64 -14.22 -10.34 11.23
CA ILE A 64 -14.72 -9.48 12.31
C ILE A 64 -15.08 -8.16 11.65
N LEU A 65 -16.33 -7.75 11.80
CA LEU A 65 -16.91 -6.57 11.19
C LEU A 65 -17.39 -5.60 12.27
N SER A 66 -17.54 -4.32 11.92
CA SER A 66 -18.36 -3.39 12.68
C SER A 66 -19.82 -3.87 12.77
N ALA A 67 -20.58 -3.42 13.76
CA ALA A 67 -21.99 -3.83 13.95
C ALA A 67 -22.86 -3.57 12.71
N ASP A 68 -22.63 -2.44 12.03
CA ASP A 68 -23.32 -2.07 10.78
C ASP A 68 -22.78 -2.80 9.54
N LYS A 69 -21.76 -3.66 9.71
CA LYS A 69 -21.08 -4.45 8.68
C LYS A 69 -20.42 -3.62 7.57
N THR A 70 -20.20 -2.34 7.78
CA THR A 70 -19.56 -1.47 6.79
C THR A 70 -18.04 -1.52 6.82
N LYS A 71 -17.45 -1.92 7.97
CA LYS A 71 -16.00 -2.02 8.14
C LYS A 71 -15.58 -3.46 8.45
N LEU A 72 -14.58 -3.97 7.71
CA LEU A 72 -13.92 -5.23 8.00
C LEU A 72 -12.69 -4.95 8.87
N ASN A 73 -12.81 -5.23 10.17
CA ASN A 73 -11.77 -4.93 11.15
C ASN A 73 -10.63 -5.95 11.10
N TYR A 74 -10.94 -7.24 11.00
CA TYR A 74 -9.92 -8.29 10.97
C TYR A 74 -10.42 -9.60 10.37
N TYR A 75 -9.53 -10.35 9.72
CA TYR A 75 -9.81 -11.68 9.20
C TYR A 75 -9.11 -12.75 10.04
N ILE A 76 -9.89 -13.71 10.55
CA ILE A 76 -9.37 -14.87 11.31
C ILE A 76 -9.68 -16.21 10.62
N GLY A 77 -10.38 -16.17 9.48
CA GLY A 77 -10.75 -17.38 8.75
C GLY A 77 -9.52 -18.09 8.15
N THR A 78 -9.73 -19.33 7.76
CA THR A 78 -8.72 -20.20 7.14
C THR A 78 -9.02 -20.47 5.66
N ASN A 79 -10.02 -19.79 5.09
CA ASN A 79 -10.41 -20.03 3.70
C ASN A 79 -9.39 -19.49 2.71
N ASP A 80 -8.99 -20.31 1.76
CA ASP A 80 -8.12 -19.93 0.64
C ASP A 80 -8.71 -18.81 -0.24
N LYS A 81 -10.05 -18.78 -0.36
CA LYS A 81 -10.79 -17.82 -1.19
C LYS A 81 -11.72 -17.00 -0.32
N VAL A 82 -11.51 -15.70 -0.28
CA VAL A 82 -12.32 -14.77 0.49
C VAL A 82 -13.05 -13.83 -0.46
N VAL A 83 -14.37 -13.75 -0.29
CA VAL A 83 -15.23 -12.76 -0.94
C VAL A 83 -15.70 -11.79 0.12
N ILE A 84 -15.24 -10.54 0.03
CA ILE A 84 -15.67 -9.48 0.94
C ILE A 84 -17.15 -9.17 0.69
N ALA A 85 -17.93 -9.06 1.77
CA ALA A 85 -19.36 -8.79 1.68
C ALA A 85 -19.66 -7.46 0.98
N GLY A 86 -20.80 -7.38 0.29
CA GLY A 86 -21.20 -6.16 -0.42
C GLY A 86 -21.50 -4.97 0.49
N THR A 87 -21.77 -5.21 1.77
CA THR A 87 -21.98 -4.15 2.78
C THR A 87 -20.69 -3.44 3.17
N VAL A 88 -19.52 -4.10 3.03
CA VAL A 88 -18.23 -3.55 3.47
C VAL A 88 -17.80 -2.40 2.57
N GLU A 89 -17.52 -1.27 3.18
CA GLU A 89 -16.98 -0.07 2.54
C GLU A 89 -15.49 0.13 2.81
N GLU A 90 -15.01 -0.37 3.94
CA GLU A 90 -13.61 -0.24 4.37
C GLU A 90 -13.03 -1.57 4.84
N ILE A 91 -11.80 -1.86 4.39
CA ILE A 91 -10.95 -2.91 4.96
C ILE A 91 -9.92 -2.21 5.84
N ASP A 92 -9.92 -2.53 7.13
CA ASP A 92 -9.12 -1.85 8.13
C ASP A 92 -7.61 -2.11 7.98
N ALA A 93 -6.80 -1.29 8.67
CA ALA A 93 -5.36 -1.45 8.71
C ALA A 93 -4.96 -2.82 9.28
N GLY A 94 -4.10 -3.53 8.57
CA GLY A 94 -3.64 -4.86 8.94
C GLY A 94 -4.68 -5.98 8.88
N ALA A 95 -5.88 -5.77 8.36
CA ALA A 95 -6.99 -6.72 8.44
C ALA A 95 -6.65 -8.14 7.96
N PHE A 96 -5.84 -8.28 6.91
CA PHE A 96 -5.35 -9.56 6.38
C PHE A 96 -3.83 -9.72 6.55
N ARG A 97 -3.21 -8.94 7.41
CA ARG A 97 -1.75 -8.99 7.61
C ARG A 97 -1.30 -10.39 8.03
N LYS A 98 -0.27 -10.93 7.31
CA LYS A 98 0.29 -12.28 7.51
C LYS A 98 -0.74 -13.44 7.40
N LYS A 99 -1.89 -13.23 6.78
CA LYS A 99 -2.89 -14.30 6.59
C LYS A 99 -2.57 -15.13 5.35
N SER A 100 -2.81 -16.44 5.45
CA SER A 100 -2.67 -17.40 4.36
C SER A 100 -3.94 -17.45 3.52
N VAL A 101 -4.17 -16.40 2.72
CA VAL A 101 -5.28 -16.35 1.75
C VAL A 101 -4.72 -16.39 0.33
N LYS A 102 -5.29 -17.21 -0.53
CA LYS A 102 -4.84 -17.37 -1.93
C LYS A 102 -5.57 -16.41 -2.88
N SER A 103 -6.81 -16.07 -2.58
CA SER A 103 -7.61 -15.18 -3.42
C SER A 103 -8.52 -14.30 -2.59
N VAL A 104 -8.56 -13.01 -2.93
CA VAL A 104 -9.49 -12.04 -2.35
C VAL A 104 -10.24 -11.34 -3.48
N LYS A 105 -11.58 -11.32 -3.37
CA LYS A 105 -12.47 -10.52 -4.22
C LYS A 105 -13.15 -9.46 -3.36
N LEU A 106 -13.01 -8.20 -3.75
CA LEU A 106 -13.69 -7.10 -3.08
C LEU A 106 -15.20 -7.16 -3.31
N GLY A 107 -15.97 -6.86 -2.26
CA GLY A 107 -17.38 -6.52 -2.37
C GLY A 107 -17.57 -5.24 -3.17
N GLU A 108 -18.77 -5.03 -3.69
CA GLU A 108 -19.05 -3.93 -4.63
C GLU A 108 -18.94 -2.53 -4.01
N ASN A 109 -19.03 -2.41 -2.68
CA ASN A 109 -19.02 -1.14 -1.98
C ASN A 109 -17.68 -0.76 -1.36
N VAL A 110 -16.65 -1.63 -1.40
CA VAL A 110 -15.34 -1.31 -0.81
C VAL A 110 -14.73 -0.08 -1.51
N LYS A 111 -14.53 0.97 -0.71
CA LYS A 111 -13.94 2.26 -1.11
C LYS A 111 -12.48 2.38 -0.65
N ASN A 112 -12.18 1.83 0.53
CA ASN A 112 -10.89 2.02 1.18
C ASN A 112 -10.26 0.69 1.60
N ILE A 113 -8.94 0.59 1.37
CA ILE A 113 -8.09 -0.47 1.90
C ILE A 113 -7.06 0.21 2.81
N GLY A 114 -7.02 -0.17 4.07
CA GLY A 114 -6.18 0.41 5.10
C GLY A 114 -4.69 0.11 4.93
N GLU A 115 -3.89 0.77 5.76
CA GLU A 115 -2.44 0.56 5.82
C GLU A 115 -2.13 -0.92 6.12
N GLN A 116 -1.17 -1.49 5.38
CA GLN A 116 -0.70 -2.86 5.59
C GLN A 116 -1.81 -3.93 5.57
N ALA A 117 -2.98 -3.66 5.04
CA ALA A 117 -4.14 -4.56 5.09
C ALA A 117 -3.82 -5.98 4.58
N PHE A 118 -3.00 -6.12 3.53
CA PHE A 118 -2.52 -7.39 2.98
C PHE A 118 -1.00 -7.53 3.06
N TYR A 119 -0.37 -6.93 4.06
CA TYR A 119 1.07 -7.00 4.25
C TYR A 119 1.52 -8.42 4.62
N ARG A 120 2.54 -8.95 3.91
CA ARG A 120 3.06 -10.32 4.11
C ARG A 120 2.01 -11.42 3.94
N THR A 121 1.02 -11.23 3.07
CA THR A 121 0.15 -12.31 2.61
C THR A 121 0.89 -13.13 1.57
N TYR A 122 1.69 -14.09 2.02
CA TYR A 122 2.63 -14.82 1.17
C TYR A 122 1.96 -15.76 0.16
N ASP A 123 0.71 -16.14 0.38
CA ASP A 123 -0.04 -17.06 -0.50
C ASP A 123 -0.97 -16.33 -1.47
N LEU A 124 -1.08 -14.99 -1.37
CA LEU A 124 -2.03 -14.23 -2.18
C LEU A 124 -1.61 -14.23 -3.67
N ALA A 125 -2.30 -15.04 -4.46
CA ALA A 125 -2.07 -15.19 -5.89
C ALA A 125 -3.05 -14.38 -6.75
N SER A 126 -4.24 -14.04 -6.20
CA SER A 126 -5.29 -13.33 -6.93
C SER A 126 -5.96 -12.26 -6.07
N PHE A 127 -6.15 -11.08 -6.65
CA PHE A 127 -6.91 -9.98 -6.06
C PHE A 127 -7.83 -9.37 -7.11
N VAL A 128 -9.13 -9.36 -6.83
CA VAL A 128 -10.15 -8.81 -7.72
C VAL A 128 -10.70 -7.52 -7.11
N SER A 129 -10.41 -6.40 -7.77
CA SER A 129 -10.89 -5.07 -7.40
C SER A 129 -12.37 -4.87 -7.72
N ASN A 130 -12.93 -3.75 -7.28
CA ASN A 130 -14.26 -3.26 -7.65
C ASN A 130 -14.20 -1.86 -8.29
N LYS A 131 -15.36 -1.34 -8.71
CA LYS A 131 -15.47 -0.03 -9.39
C LYS A 131 -15.54 1.16 -8.43
N LYS A 132 -15.65 0.94 -7.12
CA LYS A 132 -15.77 2.01 -6.12
C LYS A 132 -14.48 2.25 -5.35
N LEU A 133 -13.46 1.38 -5.49
CA LEU A 133 -12.19 1.50 -4.78
C LEU A 133 -11.53 2.87 -5.07
N ALA A 134 -11.38 3.68 -4.03
CA ALA A 134 -10.90 5.07 -4.09
C ALA A 134 -9.52 5.25 -3.44
N TYR A 135 -9.19 4.47 -2.41
CA TYR A 135 -7.95 4.59 -1.66
C TYR A 135 -7.34 3.25 -1.30
N ILE A 136 -6.00 3.19 -1.34
CA ILE A 136 -5.20 2.05 -0.85
C ILE A 136 -4.07 2.62 0.01
N GLY A 137 -4.05 2.24 1.29
CA GLY A 137 -3.12 2.73 2.29
C GLY A 137 -1.67 2.28 2.10
N ASP A 138 -0.79 2.81 2.94
CA ASP A 138 0.64 2.56 2.92
C ASP A 138 0.93 1.07 3.08
N LYS A 139 1.87 0.56 2.29
CA LYS A 139 2.33 -0.84 2.36
C LYS A 139 1.22 -1.89 2.26
N ALA A 140 0.01 -1.55 1.80
CA ALA A 140 -1.16 -2.42 1.84
C ALA A 140 -0.90 -3.82 1.26
N PHE A 141 -0.15 -3.94 0.18
CA PHE A 141 0.25 -5.20 -0.45
C PHE A 141 1.76 -5.43 -0.45
N ALA A 142 2.50 -4.70 0.39
CA ALA A 142 3.95 -4.87 0.46
C ALA A 142 4.30 -6.26 1.02
N ASN A 143 5.36 -6.86 0.45
CA ASN A 143 5.82 -8.21 0.80
C ASN A 143 4.75 -9.31 0.60
N SER A 144 3.70 -9.08 -0.19
CA SER A 144 2.81 -10.15 -0.68
C SER A 144 3.41 -10.82 -1.92
N THR A 145 2.95 -12.03 -2.23
CA THR A 145 3.36 -12.75 -3.45
C THR A 145 2.68 -12.22 -4.70
N LEU A 146 1.58 -11.49 -4.55
CA LEU A 146 0.84 -10.93 -5.67
C LEU A 146 1.69 -9.95 -6.48
N LYS A 147 1.91 -10.25 -7.75
CA LYS A 147 2.75 -9.45 -8.66
C LYS A 147 1.97 -8.67 -9.72
N LYS A 148 0.72 -9.03 -9.93
CA LYS A 148 -0.13 -8.40 -10.96
C LYS A 148 -1.40 -7.85 -10.32
N PHE A 149 -1.63 -6.57 -10.49
CA PHE A 149 -2.81 -5.89 -9.98
C PHE A 149 -3.61 -5.31 -11.15
N ALA A 150 -4.91 -5.61 -11.17
CA ALA A 150 -5.84 -5.02 -12.11
C ALA A 150 -6.92 -4.24 -11.34
N PHE A 151 -7.05 -2.95 -11.64
CA PHE A 151 -8.02 -2.07 -11.00
C PHE A 151 -9.02 -1.53 -12.00
N ASP A 152 -10.30 -1.54 -11.63
CA ASP A 152 -11.37 -0.93 -12.43
C ASP A 152 -11.36 0.59 -12.34
N THR A 153 -10.82 1.13 -11.26
CA THR A 153 -10.64 2.57 -11.03
C THR A 153 -9.16 2.89 -10.91
N LYS A 154 -8.85 4.15 -10.65
CA LYS A 154 -7.51 4.61 -10.26
C LYS A 154 -7.58 5.09 -8.80
N PRO A 155 -7.45 4.22 -7.81
CA PRO A 155 -7.45 4.63 -6.43
C PRO A 155 -6.24 5.53 -6.12
N LYS A 156 -6.42 6.45 -5.18
CA LYS A 156 -5.31 7.15 -4.55
C LYS A 156 -4.49 6.10 -3.77
N MET A 157 -3.18 6.19 -3.85
CA MET A 157 -2.29 5.22 -3.23
C MET A 157 -1.40 5.91 -2.21
N GLY A 158 -1.23 5.28 -1.07
CA GLY A 158 -0.25 5.61 -0.06
C GLY A 158 1.18 5.28 -0.50
N GLU A 159 2.08 5.18 0.46
CA GLU A 159 3.48 4.87 0.21
C GLU A 159 3.73 3.35 0.13
N LYS A 160 4.65 2.96 -0.74
CA LYS A 160 5.16 1.57 -0.86
C LYS A 160 4.05 0.50 -0.93
N VAL A 161 2.90 0.83 -1.49
CA VAL A 161 1.69 0.00 -1.50
C VAL A 161 1.96 -1.44 -1.94
N PHE A 162 2.83 -1.64 -2.93
CA PHE A 162 3.09 -2.95 -3.54
C PHE A 162 4.51 -3.43 -3.31
N SER A 163 4.70 -4.76 -3.42
CA SER A 163 6.02 -5.38 -3.45
C SER A 163 6.84 -4.90 -4.65
N ARG A 164 8.15 -5.11 -4.58
CA ARG A 164 9.07 -4.86 -5.71
C ARG A 164 8.63 -5.66 -6.93
N ASN A 165 8.78 -5.05 -8.12
CA ASN A 165 8.44 -5.66 -9.41
C ASN A 165 6.94 -5.97 -9.61
N SER A 166 6.05 -5.41 -8.82
CA SER A 166 4.62 -5.50 -9.09
C SER A 166 4.23 -4.73 -10.35
N SER A 167 3.26 -5.25 -11.08
CA SER A 167 2.67 -4.60 -12.26
C SER A 167 1.24 -4.19 -11.98
N ILE A 168 0.88 -2.98 -12.41
CA ILE A 168 -0.46 -2.41 -12.22
C ILE A 168 -1.11 -2.21 -13.58
N THR A 169 -2.35 -2.65 -13.71
CA THR A 169 -3.20 -2.46 -14.89
C THR A 169 -4.49 -1.76 -14.49
N TYR A 170 -4.98 -0.90 -15.35
CA TYR A 170 -6.27 -0.23 -15.15
C TYR A 170 -7.19 -0.55 -16.32
N SER A 171 -8.45 -0.90 -16.06
CA SER A 171 -9.43 -1.30 -17.08
C SER A 171 -9.73 -0.20 -18.12
N LYS A 172 -9.56 1.07 -17.73
CA LYS A 172 -9.76 2.23 -18.64
C LYS A 172 -8.52 2.57 -19.49
N GLY A 173 -7.53 1.69 -19.56
CA GLY A 173 -6.35 1.79 -20.43
C GLY A 173 -5.28 2.78 -19.95
N LEU A 174 -4.19 2.88 -20.73
CA LEU A 174 -2.97 3.59 -20.35
C LEU A 174 -3.16 5.09 -20.08
N LYS A 175 -4.10 5.75 -20.75
CA LYS A 175 -4.38 7.19 -20.55
C LYS A 175 -4.74 7.55 -19.11
N LYS A 176 -5.33 6.62 -18.35
CA LYS A 176 -5.67 6.78 -16.92
C LYS A 176 -4.67 6.10 -15.98
N ALA A 177 -3.76 5.30 -16.51
CA ALA A 177 -2.76 4.61 -15.73
C ALA A 177 -1.72 5.59 -15.16
N GLY A 178 -1.41 5.43 -13.90
CA GLY A 178 -0.24 6.00 -13.24
C GLY A 178 0.64 4.88 -12.72
N THR A 179 1.75 5.20 -12.08
CA THR A 179 2.59 4.24 -11.38
C THR A 179 2.76 4.68 -9.93
N SER A 180 2.99 3.75 -9.02
CA SER A 180 3.39 4.06 -7.64
C SER A 180 4.90 4.23 -7.60
N ILE A 181 5.40 5.37 -7.10
CA ILE A 181 6.82 5.60 -6.89
C ILE A 181 7.20 5.07 -5.50
N GLU A 182 7.93 3.95 -5.46
CA GLU A 182 8.34 3.29 -4.22
C GLU A 182 9.35 4.14 -3.46
N PHE A 183 10.40 4.59 -4.16
CA PHE A 183 11.36 5.55 -3.63
C PHE A 183 12.00 6.38 -4.72
N ALA A 184 12.49 7.58 -4.33
CA ALA A 184 13.27 8.47 -5.16
C ALA A 184 14.40 9.06 -4.30
N LYS A 185 15.66 8.71 -4.60
CA LYS A 185 16.83 9.16 -3.86
C LYS A 185 17.95 9.63 -4.76
N LEU A 186 18.73 10.58 -4.26
CA LEU A 186 20.00 11.00 -4.83
C LEU A 186 21.11 10.68 -3.80
N ARG A 187 22.05 9.83 -4.19
CA ARG A 187 23.18 9.40 -3.36
C ARG A 187 24.42 9.32 -4.23
N LYS A 188 25.61 9.75 -3.75
CA LYS A 188 26.88 9.71 -4.49
C LYS A 188 26.73 10.24 -5.93
N LYS A 189 26.07 11.39 -6.11
CA LYS A 189 25.79 12.00 -7.42
C LYS A 189 25.05 11.08 -8.41
N LYS A 190 24.21 10.19 -7.90
CA LYS A 190 23.41 9.27 -8.71
C LYS A 190 21.96 9.23 -8.27
N TYR A 191 21.05 9.52 -9.20
CA TYR A 191 19.62 9.25 -8.99
C TYR A 191 19.36 7.75 -8.95
N THR A 192 18.52 7.35 -8.05
CA THR A 192 17.90 6.02 -8.07
C THR A 192 16.43 6.16 -7.75
N ILE A 193 15.57 5.88 -8.72
CA ILE A 193 14.13 5.96 -8.60
C ILE A 193 13.56 4.59 -8.93
N ARG A 194 12.75 4.05 -8.06
CA ARG A 194 12.03 2.80 -8.27
C ARG A 194 10.53 3.07 -8.22
N PHE A 195 9.81 2.42 -9.11
CA PHE A 195 8.36 2.56 -9.24
C PHE A 195 7.73 1.25 -9.73
N ALA A 196 6.43 1.09 -9.48
CA ALA A 196 5.69 -0.10 -9.89
C ALA A 196 5.59 -0.19 -11.42
N LYS A 197 5.78 -1.40 -11.96
CA LYS A 197 5.62 -1.67 -13.39
C LYS A 197 4.14 -1.55 -13.79
N VAL A 198 3.87 -0.86 -14.89
CA VAL A 198 2.51 -0.73 -15.45
C VAL A 198 2.37 -1.65 -16.66
N ASN A 199 1.39 -2.53 -16.63
CA ASN A 199 1.13 -3.46 -17.74
C ASN A 199 0.73 -2.68 -19.00
N GLY A 200 1.24 -3.11 -20.17
CA GLY A 200 1.01 -2.44 -21.45
C GLY A 200 1.84 -1.17 -21.68
N ALA A 201 2.63 -0.72 -20.72
CA ALA A 201 3.61 0.33 -20.93
C ALA A 201 4.82 -0.20 -21.70
N THR A 202 5.29 0.56 -22.69
CA THR A 202 6.56 0.29 -23.41
C THR A 202 7.75 1.00 -22.76
N GLY A 203 7.47 1.96 -21.89
CA GLY A 203 8.48 2.69 -21.12
C GLY A 203 7.88 3.73 -20.20
N TYR A 204 8.75 4.46 -19.55
CA TYR A 204 8.39 5.49 -18.57
C TYR A 204 9.14 6.78 -18.85
N GLU A 205 8.49 7.88 -18.60
CA GLU A 205 9.08 9.19 -18.56
C GLU A 205 9.29 9.59 -17.11
N VAL A 206 10.53 9.96 -16.76
CA VAL A 206 10.95 10.37 -15.42
C VAL A 206 11.35 11.83 -15.49
N LYS A 207 10.65 12.68 -14.73
CA LYS A 207 10.86 14.13 -14.72
C LYS A 207 11.26 14.58 -13.32
N PHE A 208 12.34 15.35 -13.26
CA PHE A 208 12.80 16.01 -12.06
C PHE A 208 12.41 17.49 -12.11
N LYS A 209 11.99 18.03 -10.98
CA LYS A 209 11.61 19.44 -10.83
C LYS A 209 12.02 19.95 -9.46
N SER A 210 12.84 21.00 -9.43
CA SER A 210 13.08 21.87 -8.29
C SER A 210 13.01 23.33 -8.74
N ALA A 211 13.33 24.28 -7.88
CA ALA A 211 13.26 25.73 -8.18
C ALA A 211 14.01 26.11 -9.47
N LYS A 212 15.26 25.64 -9.63
CA LYS A 212 16.15 26.00 -10.77
C LYS A 212 16.54 24.80 -11.64
N TYR A 213 15.94 23.61 -11.40
CA TYR A 213 16.30 22.40 -12.14
C TYR A 213 15.05 21.68 -12.68
N LYS A 214 15.06 21.42 -13.98
CA LYS A 214 13.99 20.68 -14.65
C LYS A 214 14.60 19.82 -15.73
N LYS A 215 14.59 18.51 -15.56
CA LYS A 215 15.04 17.55 -16.58
C LYS A 215 14.05 16.39 -16.72
N THR A 216 13.96 15.86 -17.95
CA THR A 216 13.10 14.73 -18.29
C THR A 216 13.93 13.66 -18.97
N PHE A 217 13.74 12.41 -18.55
CA PHE A 217 14.42 11.23 -19.09
C PHE A 217 13.39 10.16 -19.44
N THR A 218 13.81 9.18 -20.21
CA THR A 218 13.00 7.99 -20.51
C THR A 218 13.73 6.73 -20.08
N THR A 219 12.98 5.71 -19.69
CA THR A 219 13.49 4.38 -19.35
C THR A 219 12.50 3.30 -19.75
N LYS A 220 12.99 2.12 -20.09
CA LYS A 220 12.14 0.92 -20.30
C LYS A 220 12.01 0.08 -19.01
N LYS A 221 12.86 0.35 -18.01
CA LYS A 221 12.90 -0.37 -16.73
C LYS A 221 12.12 0.39 -15.67
N ASN A 222 11.60 -0.32 -14.68
CA ASN A 222 10.92 0.26 -13.51
C ASN A 222 11.88 0.69 -12.40
N VAL A 223 13.19 0.62 -12.66
CA VAL A 223 14.24 1.25 -11.87
C VAL A 223 15.00 2.19 -12.81
N PHE A 224 15.00 3.46 -12.49
CA PHE A 224 15.75 4.49 -13.21
C PHE A 224 16.98 4.88 -12.40
N THR A 225 18.16 4.80 -13.01
CA THR A 225 19.41 5.27 -12.44
C THR A 225 20.11 6.19 -13.43
N LYS A 226 20.63 7.31 -12.95
CA LYS A 226 21.34 8.28 -13.78
C LYS A 226 22.37 9.04 -12.95
N ALA A 227 23.61 9.14 -13.43
CA ALA A 227 24.61 10.03 -12.85
C ALA A 227 24.18 11.50 -13.02
N VAL A 228 24.55 12.33 -12.05
CA VAL A 228 24.22 13.76 -11.99
C VAL A 228 25.50 14.56 -11.93
N SER A 229 25.63 15.59 -12.73
CA SER A 229 26.79 16.49 -12.68
C SER A 229 26.75 17.34 -11.39
N LYS A 230 27.93 17.82 -10.94
CA LYS A 230 28.04 18.75 -9.80
C LYS A 230 27.17 20.00 -10.02
N ASN A 231 27.17 20.53 -11.25
CA ASN A 231 26.36 21.69 -11.61
C ASN A 231 24.84 21.43 -11.50
N ASP A 232 24.39 20.23 -11.91
CA ASP A 232 22.98 19.86 -11.77
C ASP A 232 22.57 19.72 -10.29
N VAL A 233 23.43 19.15 -9.43
CA VAL A 233 23.19 19.07 -7.99
C VAL A 233 23.03 20.47 -7.38
N ASN A 234 23.92 21.41 -7.73
CA ASN A 234 23.85 22.79 -7.24
C ASN A 234 22.56 23.51 -7.69
N LYS A 235 22.08 23.25 -8.92
CA LYS A 235 20.83 23.84 -9.43
C LYS A 235 19.56 23.26 -8.78
N MET A 236 19.63 22.07 -8.18
CA MET A 236 18.47 21.48 -7.51
C MET A 236 18.05 22.28 -6.28
N GLY A 237 18.98 22.99 -5.65
CA GLY A 237 18.74 23.77 -4.45
C GLY A 237 18.25 22.90 -3.30
N ILE A 238 18.83 23.02 -2.16
CA ILE A 238 18.34 22.39 -0.94
C ILE A 238 17.29 23.35 -0.40
N THR A 239 16.02 22.99 -0.48
CA THR A 239 14.92 23.93 -0.21
C THR A 239 14.41 23.90 1.21
N ASN A 240 14.68 22.87 1.98
CA ASN A 240 14.25 22.74 3.38
C ASN A 240 15.40 22.17 4.22
N GLY A 241 15.39 22.48 5.52
CA GLY A 241 16.43 22.06 6.46
C GLY A 241 16.70 20.56 6.48
N ILE A 242 17.68 20.17 7.26
CA ILE A 242 18.03 18.77 7.49
C ILE A 242 16.82 18.12 8.20
N GLU A 243 16.31 17.03 7.64
CA GLU A 243 15.34 16.17 8.33
C GLU A 243 16.04 15.50 9.53
N GLU A 244 15.28 15.08 10.54
CA GLU A 244 15.84 14.43 11.75
C GLU A 244 16.72 13.20 11.47
N ASP A 245 16.52 12.55 10.32
CA ASP A 245 17.29 11.40 9.85
C ASP A 245 18.54 11.76 9.02
N GLY A 246 18.94 13.03 8.99
CA GLY A 246 20.10 13.49 8.20
C GLY A 246 19.88 13.54 6.68
N THR A 247 18.63 13.52 6.22
CA THR A 247 18.28 13.63 4.81
C THR A 247 17.86 15.06 4.44
N TRP A 248 17.86 15.37 3.14
CA TRP A 248 17.50 16.67 2.60
C TRP A 248 16.55 16.51 1.43
N THR A 249 15.62 17.42 1.30
CA THR A 249 14.70 17.44 0.16
C THR A 249 15.32 18.18 -1.02
N ALA A 250 15.56 17.47 -2.12
CA ALA A 250 16.16 17.99 -3.35
C ALA A 250 15.14 18.34 -4.46
N GLY A 251 13.84 18.41 -4.13
CA GLY A 251 12.78 18.71 -5.09
C GLY A 251 11.83 17.53 -5.30
N THR A 252 11.23 17.44 -6.50
CA THR A 252 10.17 16.50 -6.83
C THR A 252 10.56 15.61 -8.01
N VAL A 253 10.27 14.31 -7.88
CA VAL A 253 10.31 13.36 -8.98
C VAL A 253 8.90 13.02 -9.41
N MET A 254 8.68 13.01 -10.72
CA MET A 254 7.43 12.60 -11.34
C MET A 254 7.71 11.46 -12.31
N VAL A 255 6.86 10.44 -12.31
CA VAL A 255 6.95 9.31 -13.24
C VAL A 255 5.62 9.08 -13.91
N ARG A 256 5.61 8.86 -15.22
CA ARG A 256 4.42 8.39 -15.95
C ARG A 256 4.78 7.28 -16.93
N PRO A 257 3.91 6.26 -17.11
CA PRO A 257 4.09 5.27 -18.15
C PRO A 257 3.78 5.85 -19.52
N TYR A 258 4.38 5.30 -20.58
CA TYR A 258 3.96 5.54 -21.95
C TYR A 258 3.92 4.24 -22.78
N LYS A 259 3.12 4.24 -23.83
CA LYS A 259 3.11 3.22 -24.88
C LYS A 259 3.42 3.88 -26.22
N VAL A 260 4.32 3.27 -26.97
CA VAL A 260 4.60 3.71 -28.34
C VAL A 260 3.47 3.23 -29.25
N GLY A 261 2.73 4.15 -29.82
CA GLY A 261 1.76 3.88 -30.89
C GLY A 261 2.35 4.08 -32.28
N LYS A 262 1.57 3.80 -33.33
CA LYS A 262 2.04 3.90 -34.74
C LYS A 262 2.59 5.29 -35.12
N LYS A 263 1.98 6.37 -34.61
CA LYS A 263 2.36 7.76 -34.98
C LYS A 263 2.85 8.60 -33.79
N LYS A 264 2.57 8.22 -32.52
CA LYS A 264 2.93 9.00 -31.33
C LYS A 264 2.95 8.15 -30.06
N LYS A 265 3.61 8.68 -29.01
CA LYS A 265 3.53 8.11 -27.67
C LYS A 265 2.18 8.43 -27.04
N ILE A 266 1.59 7.43 -26.40
CA ILE A 266 0.38 7.57 -25.54
C ILE A 266 0.88 7.53 -24.10
N TYR A 267 0.60 8.58 -23.34
CA TYR A 267 1.08 8.75 -21.99
C TYR A 267 0.00 8.42 -20.96
N GLY A 268 0.40 7.80 -19.87
CA GLY A 268 -0.39 7.71 -18.64
C GLY A 268 -0.26 8.96 -17.77
N LYS A 269 -0.89 8.94 -16.60
CA LYS A 269 -0.85 10.04 -15.64
C LYS A 269 0.49 10.10 -14.91
N TRP A 270 0.89 11.31 -14.53
CA TRP A 270 2.03 11.53 -13.65
C TRP A 270 1.72 11.04 -12.23
N SER A 271 2.67 10.34 -11.64
CA SER A 271 2.76 10.10 -10.21
C SER A 271 3.95 10.89 -9.66
N THR A 272 3.81 11.44 -8.47
CA THR A 272 4.78 12.41 -7.91
C THR A 272 5.27 11.90 -6.56
N LYS A 273 6.56 12.11 -6.28
CA LYS A 273 7.18 11.86 -4.98
C LYS A 273 8.31 12.86 -4.72
N THR A 274 8.53 13.20 -3.47
CA THR A 274 9.69 13.98 -3.04
C THR A 274 10.99 13.25 -3.34
N LEU A 275 11.98 13.96 -3.87
CA LEU A 275 13.33 13.46 -4.07
C LEU A 275 14.15 13.73 -2.81
N VAL A 276 14.57 12.67 -2.12
CA VAL A 276 15.39 12.74 -0.92
C VAL A 276 16.87 12.66 -1.30
N LEU A 277 17.66 13.59 -0.77
CA LEU A 277 19.12 13.60 -0.88
C LEU A 277 19.71 12.98 0.39
N TYR A 278 20.55 11.98 0.23
CA TYR A 278 21.33 11.40 1.31
C TYR A 278 22.72 12.01 1.30
N TYR A 279 23.12 12.62 2.40
CA TYR A 279 24.47 13.11 2.62
C TYR A 279 25.36 11.92 3.01
N GLU A 280 26.50 11.78 2.33
CA GLU A 280 27.63 10.90 2.69
C GLU A 280 28.92 11.66 2.66
#